data_b431a430087f8cb79136d381a70db0b3
#
_entry.id   b431a430087f8cb79136d381a70db0b3
#
_cell.length_a   1.000
_cell.length_b   1.000
_cell.length_c   1.000
_cell.angle_alpha   90.00
_cell.angle_beta   90.00
_cell.angle_gamma   90.00
#
_symmetry.space_group_name_H-M   'P 1'
#
loop_
_entity.id
_entity.type
_entity.pdbx_description
1 polymer ?
#
loop_
_entity_poly.entity_id
_entity_poly.type
_entity_poly.pdbx_seq_one_letter_code
_entity_poly.pdbx_strand_id
1 'polypeptide(L)'
;MLHNDPSSPETWLIHAKSDLALAKLGDKNDILLNQLCFHAQQVEEKSLKAVLIKENVEFLFTHNIKTLILSLPDQIEKPSFFEELAILTDYAVATRYPGDYEEILEAEYAKAAELAELVYNWASQFIEK
;
A
#
# COMPACT_ATOMS: atom_id res chain seq x y z
N MET A 1 7.44 -18.22 -13.99
CA MET A 1 6.12 -17.69 -13.63
C MET A 1 6.02 -16.22 -14.03
N LEU A 2 4.93 -15.85 -14.65
CA LEU A 2 4.69 -14.46 -15.04
C LEU A 2 4.06 -13.70 -13.89
N HIS A 3 4.64 -12.56 -13.54
CA HIS A 3 4.16 -11.71 -12.45
C HIS A 3 3.58 -10.41 -13.01
N ASN A 4 2.92 -10.51 -14.18
CA ASN A 4 2.44 -9.33 -14.89
C ASN A 4 0.98 -9.42 -15.33
N ASP A 5 0.21 -10.35 -14.78
CA ASP A 5 -1.22 -10.47 -15.11
C ASP A 5 -2.04 -9.56 -14.20
N PRO A 6 -2.53 -8.40 -14.69
CA PRO A 6 -3.26 -7.45 -13.85
C PRO A 6 -4.65 -7.94 -13.44
N SER A 7 -5.13 -9.06 -13.99
CA SER A 7 -6.41 -9.63 -13.60
C SER A 7 -6.29 -10.62 -12.45
N SER A 8 -5.07 -10.94 -12.03
CA SER A 8 -4.82 -11.92 -10.97
C SER A 8 -4.56 -11.23 -9.63
N PRO A 9 -5.38 -11.51 -8.60
CA PRO A 9 -5.10 -10.97 -7.25
C PRO A 9 -3.72 -11.37 -6.75
N GLU A 10 -3.28 -12.57 -7.05
CA GLU A 10 -1.98 -13.07 -6.61
C GLU A 10 -0.82 -12.25 -7.20
N THR A 11 -0.98 -11.79 -8.44
CA THR A 11 0.03 -10.92 -9.07
C THR A 11 0.19 -9.63 -8.27
N TRP A 12 -0.93 -9.01 -7.90
CA TRP A 12 -0.88 -7.77 -7.10
C TRP A 12 -0.24 -8.00 -5.74
N LEU A 13 -0.51 -9.16 -5.11
CA LEU A 13 0.13 -9.49 -3.83
C LEU A 13 1.63 -9.70 -3.96
N ILE A 14 2.10 -10.30 -5.05
CA ILE A 14 3.54 -10.46 -5.30
C ILE A 14 4.21 -9.09 -5.38
N HIS A 15 3.60 -8.17 -6.12
CA HIS A 15 4.12 -6.81 -6.24
C HIS A 15 4.07 -6.07 -4.90
N ALA A 16 2.97 -6.23 -4.15
CA ALA A 16 2.85 -5.63 -2.82
C ALA A 16 3.93 -6.14 -1.88
N LYS A 17 4.21 -7.43 -1.92
CA LYS A 17 5.23 -8.04 -1.07
C LYS A 17 6.63 -7.49 -1.39
N SER A 18 6.91 -7.28 -2.68
CA SER A 18 8.16 -6.68 -3.10
C SER A 18 8.31 -5.25 -2.57
N ASP A 19 7.25 -4.45 -2.69
CA ASP A 19 7.26 -3.09 -2.14
C ASP A 19 7.41 -3.11 -0.60
N LEU A 20 6.80 -4.10 0.06
CA LEU A 20 6.91 -4.22 1.52
C LEU A 20 8.36 -4.49 1.94
N ALA A 21 9.05 -5.36 1.22
CA ALA A 21 10.46 -5.63 1.49
C ALA A 21 11.29 -4.35 1.38
N LEU A 22 11.02 -3.53 0.35
CA LEU A 22 11.68 -2.24 0.20
C LEU A 22 11.31 -1.28 1.33
N ALA A 23 10.04 -1.20 1.68
CA ALA A 23 9.57 -0.28 2.72
C ALA A 23 10.18 -0.59 4.09
N LYS A 24 10.57 -1.83 4.34
CA LYS A 24 11.10 -2.26 5.64
C LYS A 24 12.62 -2.12 5.77
N LEU A 25 13.30 -1.59 4.76
CA LEU A 25 14.77 -1.48 4.79
C LEU A 25 15.31 -0.49 5.84
N GLY A 26 14.52 0.51 6.21
CA GLY A 26 15.00 1.57 7.10
C GLY A 26 15.91 2.55 6.37
N ASP A 27 16.51 3.48 7.11
CA ASP A 27 17.36 4.53 6.52
C ASP A 27 18.80 4.09 6.27
N LYS A 28 18.98 2.82 5.94
CA LYS A 28 20.30 2.25 5.65
C LYS A 28 20.66 2.45 4.19
N ASN A 29 21.96 2.44 3.89
CA ASN A 29 22.46 2.48 2.53
C ASN A 29 22.03 3.73 1.75
N ASP A 30 21.96 4.87 2.45
CA ASP A 30 21.63 6.17 1.83
C ASP A 30 20.23 6.24 1.23
N ILE A 31 19.29 5.46 1.76
CA ILE A 31 17.90 5.51 1.29
C ILE A 31 17.14 6.52 2.13
N LEU A 32 16.46 7.44 1.45
CA LEU A 32 15.64 8.44 2.12
C LEU A 32 14.34 7.82 2.65
N LEU A 33 13.93 8.24 3.83
CA LEU A 33 12.67 7.76 4.43
C LEU A 33 11.47 8.04 3.53
N ASN A 34 11.49 9.15 2.79
CA ASN A 34 10.44 9.50 1.83
C ASN A 34 10.25 8.39 0.78
N GLN A 35 11.35 7.84 0.27
CA GLN A 35 11.28 6.76 -0.71
C GLN A 35 10.68 5.49 -0.10
N LEU A 36 11.06 5.19 1.14
CA LEU A 36 10.52 4.02 1.84
C LEU A 36 9.04 4.19 2.13
N CYS A 37 8.60 5.38 2.51
CA CYS A 37 7.18 5.67 2.73
C CYS A 37 6.39 5.59 1.43
N PHE A 38 6.99 5.98 0.31
CA PHE A 38 6.36 5.79 -0.99
C PHE A 38 6.10 4.30 -1.25
N HIS A 39 7.09 3.45 -0.97
CA HIS A 39 6.90 2.01 -1.15
C HIS A 39 5.87 1.45 -0.18
N ALA A 40 5.80 1.96 1.05
CA ALA A 40 4.77 1.58 2.00
C ALA A 40 3.38 1.90 1.44
N GLN A 41 3.21 3.06 0.82
CA GLN A 41 1.95 3.44 0.19
C GLN A 41 1.63 2.52 -0.98
N GLN A 42 2.63 2.12 -1.77
CA GLN A 42 2.43 1.17 -2.85
C GLN A 42 1.94 -0.19 -2.35
N VAL A 43 2.44 -0.64 -1.19
CA VAL A 43 1.94 -1.87 -0.56
C VAL A 43 0.43 -1.76 -0.29
N GLU A 44 0.02 -0.65 0.29
CA GLU A 44 -1.39 -0.42 0.64
C GLU A 44 -2.25 -0.42 -0.62
N GLU A 45 -1.84 0.33 -1.63
CA GLU A 45 -2.57 0.43 -2.88
C GLU A 45 -2.73 -0.95 -3.55
N LYS A 46 -1.63 -1.67 -3.69
CA LYS A 46 -1.63 -2.96 -4.40
C LYS A 46 -2.37 -4.03 -3.62
N SER A 47 -2.27 -4.01 -2.30
CA SER A 47 -3.01 -4.96 -1.45
C SER A 47 -4.51 -4.75 -1.57
N LEU A 48 -4.97 -3.50 -1.53
CA LEU A 48 -6.39 -3.18 -1.70
C LEU A 48 -6.88 -3.57 -3.09
N LYS A 49 -6.10 -3.29 -4.13
CA LYS A 49 -6.46 -3.68 -5.49
C LYS A 49 -6.56 -5.19 -5.64
N ALA A 50 -5.69 -5.95 -4.98
CA ALA A 50 -5.77 -7.42 -5.00
C ALA A 50 -7.12 -7.89 -4.46
N VAL A 51 -7.58 -7.33 -3.34
CA VAL A 51 -8.88 -7.71 -2.77
C VAL A 51 -10.03 -7.30 -3.68
N LEU A 52 -9.97 -6.10 -4.27
CA LEU A 52 -11.01 -5.63 -5.18
C LEU A 52 -11.13 -6.57 -6.40
N ILE A 53 -10.00 -6.99 -6.96
CA ILE A 53 -10.00 -7.92 -8.08
C ILE A 53 -10.60 -9.28 -7.65
N LYS A 54 -10.23 -9.77 -6.49
CA LYS A 54 -10.77 -11.03 -5.95
C LYS A 54 -12.29 -10.96 -5.84
N GLU A 55 -12.84 -9.82 -5.47
CA GLU A 55 -14.27 -9.60 -5.30
C GLU A 55 -14.97 -9.17 -6.59
N ASN A 56 -14.26 -9.16 -7.71
CA ASN A 56 -14.78 -8.74 -9.02
C ASN A 56 -15.35 -7.32 -9.01
N VAL A 57 -14.75 -6.44 -8.24
CA VAL A 57 -15.14 -5.04 -8.19
C VAL A 57 -14.30 -4.25 -9.18
N GLU A 58 -14.95 -3.53 -10.09
CA GLU A 58 -14.26 -2.59 -10.97
C GLU A 58 -13.87 -1.37 -10.16
N PHE A 59 -12.67 -0.87 -10.39
CA PHE A 59 -12.22 0.35 -9.77
C PHE A 59 -11.53 1.23 -10.81
N LEU A 60 -11.64 2.54 -10.62
CA LEU A 60 -10.97 3.48 -11.50
C LEU A 60 -9.46 3.38 -11.34
N PHE A 61 -8.73 3.73 -12.40
CA PHE A 61 -7.28 3.88 -12.30
C PHE A 61 -6.99 5.00 -11.31
N THR A 62 -6.78 4.63 -10.06
CA THR A 62 -6.52 5.58 -8.99
C THR A 62 -5.42 5.07 -8.10
N HIS A 63 -4.67 6.00 -7.52
CA HIS A 63 -3.68 5.73 -6.49
C HIS A 63 -4.18 6.22 -5.14
N ASN A 64 -5.43 6.66 -5.06
CA ASN A 64 -6.01 7.21 -3.84
C ASN A 64 -6.49 6.09 -2.93
N ILE A 65 -5.82 5.91 -1.80
CA ILE A 65 -6.11 4.84 -0.84
C ILE A 65 -7.54 4.93 -0.33
N LYS A 66 -8.01 6.14 0.01
CA LYS A 66 -9.37 6.34 0.51
C LYS A 66 -10.40 5.87 -0.53
N THR A 67 -10.18 6.21 -1.80
CA THR A 67 -11.08 5.79 -2.87
C THR A 67 -11.13 4.27 -2.98
N LEU A 68 -9.98 3.61 -2.87
CA LEU A 68 -9.92 2.15 -2.92
C LEU A 68 -10.65 1.52 -1.74
N ILE A 69 -10.48 2.06 -0.54
CA ILE A 69 -11.19 1.57 0.64
C ILE A 69 -12.71 1.70 0.46
N LEU A 70 -13.16 2.85 -0.05
CA LEU A 70 -14.59 3.08 -0.28
C LEU A 70 -15.17 2.18 -1.36
N SER A 71 -14.33 1.64 -2.24
CA SER A 71 -14.75 0.73 -3.29
C SER A 71 -14.95 -0.71 -2.80
N LEU A 72 -14.48 -1.04 -1.60
CA LEU A 72 -14.65 -2.37 -1.05
C LEU A 72 -16.13 -2.66 -0.79
N PRO A 73 -16.60 -3.90 -1.08
CA PRO A 73 -17.99 -4.27 -0.78
C PRO A 73 -18.34 -4.13 0.69
N ASP A 74 -19.57 -3.73 0.98
CA ASP A 74 -20.02 -3.47 2.36
C ASP A 74 -19.95 -4.70 3.25
N GLN A 75 -20.09 -5.91 2.67
CA GLN A 75 -20.03 -7.15 3.44
C GLN A 75 -18.62 -7.49 3.92
N ILE A 76 -17.59 -6.85 3.39
CA ILE A 76 -16.23 -7.05 3.87
C ILE A 76 -16.03 -6.22 5.13
N GLU A 77 -15.66 -6.89 6.23
CA GLU A 77 -15.35 -6.21 7.46
C GLU A 77 -14.02 -5.48 7.32
N LYS A 78 -14.06 -4.16 7.55
CA LYS A 78 -12.86 -3.32 7.43
C LYS A 78 -12.20 -3.21 8.80
N PRO A 79 -10.92 -3.63 8.93
CA PRO A 79 -10.20 -3.46 10.19
C PRO A 79 -10.12 -2.00 10.60
N SER A 80 -10.01 -1.75 11.90
CA SER A 80 -9.97 -0.38 12.43
C SER A 80 -8.78 0.42 11.91
N PHE A 81 -7.66 -0.23 11.58
CA PHE A 81 -6.48 0.49 11.07
C PHE A 81 -6.73 1.12 9.69
N PHE A 82 -7.81 0.76 8.99
CA PHE A 82 -8.14 1.38 7.71
C PHE A 82 -8.40 2.87 7.83
N GLU A 83 -8.87 3.33 8.99
CA GLU A 83 -9.03 4.77 9.22
C GLU A 83 -7.70 5.50 9.14
N GLU A 84 -6.64 4.88 9.65
CA GLU A 84 -5.29 5.46 9.57
C GLU A 84 -4.75 5.45 8.16
N LEU A 85 -5.03 4.41 7.38
CA LEU A 85 -4.62 4.37 5.97
C LEU A 85 -5.22 5.54 5.20
N ALA A 86 -6.47 5.87 5.47
CA ALA A 86 -7.20 6.88 4.72
C ALA A 86 -6.65 8.29 4.92
N ILE A 87 -5.92 8.55 6.01
CA ILE A 87 -5.38 9.88 6.30
C ILE A 87 -3.89 10.00 5.98
N LEU A 88 -3.26 8.94 5.46
CA LEU A 88 -1.85 9.01 5.07
C LEU A 88 -1.65 9.98 3.91
N THR A 89 -0.54 10.69 3.96
CA THR A 89 -0.15 11.63 2.92
C THR A 89 0.20 10.88 1.63
N ASP A 90 -0.01 11.56 0.50
CA ASP A 90 0.36 11.02 -0.80
C ASP A 90 1.89 11.14 -1.00
N TYR A 91 2.60 10.10 -0.61
CA TYR A 91 4.06 10.06 -0.74
C TYR A 91 4.53 9.99 -2.20
N ALA A 92 3.67 9.55 -3.12
CA ALA A 92 4.05 9.48 -4.52
C ALA A 92 4.34 10.86 -5.10
N VAL A 93 3.57 11.86 -4.69
CA VAL A 93 3.80 13.24 -5.11
C VAL A 93 5.02 13.80 -4.37
N ALA A 94 5.11 13.53 -3.07
CA ALA A 94 6.15 14.09 -2.22
C ALA A 94 7.56 13.65 -2.62
N THR A 95 7.72 12.46 -3.19
CA THR A 95 9.05 11.94 -3.56
C THR A 95 9.51 12.36 -4.94
N ARG A 96 8.67 13.04 -5.71
CA ARG A 96 8.96 13.35 -7.11
C ARG A 96 9.92 14.53 -7.28
N TYR A 97 9.81 15.53 -6.46
CA TYR A 97 10.58 16.78 -6.61
C TYR A 97 11.33 17.10 -5.33
N PRO A 98 12.68 17.06 -5.34
CA PRO A 98 13.45 17.44 -4.17
C PRO A 98 13.09 18.86 -3.73
N GLY A 99 12.92 19.07 -2.42
CA GLY A 99 12.59 20.37 -1.86
C GLY A 99 11.12 20.70 -1.77
N ASP A 100 10.25 19.89 -2.42
CA ASP A 100 8.81 20.12 -2.42
C ASP A 100 8.08 19.37 -1.31
N TYR A 101 8.82 18.77 -0.39
CA TYR A 101 8.22 17.98 0.69
C TYR A 101 8.97 18.25 2.00
N GLU A 102 8.25 18.04 3.09
CA GLU A 102 8.85 18.07 4.40
C GLU A 102 9.59 16.75 4.66
N GLU A 103 10.67 16.85 5.45
CA GLU A 103 11.43 15.68 5.83
C GLU A 103 10.59 14.76 6.71
N ILE A 104 10.57 13.47 6.39
CA ILE A 104 9.79 12.50 7.15
C ILE A 104 10.56 12.06 8.39
N LEU A 105 9.89 12.10 9.53
CA LEU A 105 10.48 11.67 10.79
C LEU A 105 10.46 10.13 10.90
N GLU A 106 11.40 9.60 11.67
CA GLU A 106 11.49 8.16 11.92
C GLU A 106 10.17 7.58 12.43
N ALA A 107 9.47 8.28 13.32
CA ALA A 107 8.19 7.82 13.85
C ALA A 107 7.12 7.72 12.76
N GLU A 108 7.12 8.66 11.83
CA GLU A 108 6.18 8.64 10.71
C GLU A 108 6.47 7.46 9.78
N TYR A 109 7.75 7.23 9.48
CA TYR A 109 8.16 6.10 8.69
C TYR A 109 7.79 4.78 9.35
N ALA A 110 8.08 4.62 10.64
CA ALA A 110 7.77 3.40 11.37
C ALA A 110 6.27 3.09 11.32
N LYS A 111 5.44 4.12 11.46
CA LYS A 111 3.98 3.96 11.37
C LYS A 111 3.55 3.56 9.97
N ALA A 112 4.12 4.18 8.95
CA ALA A 112 3.79 3.86 7.56
C ALA A 112 4.15 2.41 7.24
N ALA A 113 5.32 1.94 7.66
CA ALA A 113 5.76 0.57 7.44
C ALA A 113 4.86 -0.43 8.19
N GLU A 114 4.46 -0.11 9.42
CA GLU A 114 3.56 -0.94 10.20
C GLU A 114 2.20 -1.09 9.51
N LEU A 115 1.62 0.02 9.06
CA LEU A 115 0.34 0.00 8.35
C LEU A 115 0.42 -0.78 7.06
N ALA A 116 1.51 -0.64 6.31
CA ALA A 116 1.73 -1.39 5.09
C ALA A 116 1.72 -2.89 5.36
N GLU A 117 2.41 -3.33 6.40
CA GLU A 117 2.46 -4.74 6.76
C GLU A 117 1.09 -5.25 7.19
N LEU A 118 0.35 -4.46 7.96
CA LEU A 118 -0.99 -4.84 8.41
C LEU A 118 -1.95 -5.03 7.23
N VAL A 119 -1.95 -4.10 6.27
CA VAL A 119 -2.87 -4.22 5.13
C VAL A 119 -2.45 -5.35 4.20
N TYR A 120 -1.16 -5.56 4.01
CA TYR A 120 -0.68 -6.68 3.20
C TYR A 120 -1.13 -8.02 3.82
N ASN A 121 -0.93 -8.19 5.13
CA ASN A 121 -1.32 -9.42 5.80
C ASN A 121 -2.83 -9.64 5.75
N TRP A 122 -3.61 -8.59 5.94
CA TRP A 122 -5.06 -8.67 5.81
C TRP A 122 -5.48 -9.13 4.41
N ALA A 123 -4.92 -8.50 3.38
CA ALA A 123 -5.25 -8.85 2.00
C ALA A 123 -4.81 -10.27 1.65
N SER A 124 -3.61 -10.66 2.09
CA SER A 124 -3.08 -11.99 1.84
C SER A 124 -3.97 -13.06 2.46
N GLN A 125 -4.39 -12.89 3.71
CA GLN A 125 -5.28 -13.82 4.37
C GLN A 125 -6.65 -13.89 3.67
N PHE A 126 -7.15 -12.75 3.23
CA PHE A 126 -8.42 -12.67 2.52
C PHE A 126 -8.39 -13.48 1.21
N ILE A 127 -7.31 -13.34 0.46
CA ILE A 127 -7.19 -13.95 -0.86
C ILE A 127 -6.88 -15.45 -0.77
N GLU A 128 -6.11 -15.87 0.24
CA GLU A 128 -5.70 -17.26 0.41
C GLU A 128 -6.78 -18.14 1.04
N LYS A 129 -7.89 -17.60 1.45
CA LYS A 129 -9.00 -18.37 2.01
C LYS A 129 -9.76 -19.13 0.94
#